data_84fa54bd024241531ba769cf86acc6f2
#
_entry.id   84fa54bd024241531ba769cf86acc6f2
#
_cell.length_a   1.000
_cell.length_b   1.000
_cell.length_c   1.000
_cell.angle_alpha   90.00
_cell.angle_beta   90.00
_cell.angle_gamma   90.00
#
_symmetry.space_group_name_H-M   'P 1'
#
loop_
_entity.id
_entity.type
_entity.pdbx_description
1 polymer ?
#
loop_
_entity_poly.entity_id
_entity_poly.type
_entity_poly.pdbx_seq_one_letter_code
_entity_poly.pdbx_strand_id
1 'polypeptide(L)'
;MFFWEPGTYDAEFHRLNALIDDVAQSLPGFLGAESWQSPDGSRKCAHYYWRDLETLQSFSNHPTHLEAKRQYARWYMGYHIVITEVLRSYGDGNFPHLT
;
A
#
# COMPACT_ATOMS: atom_id res chain seq x y z
N MET A 1 0.75 4.66 -5.02
CA MET A 1 0.77 5.45 -3.77
C MET A 1 -0.61 5.48 -3.17
N PHE A 2 -0.68 5.19 -1.89
CA PHE A 2 -1.93 5.20 -1.14
C PHE A 2 -1.81 6.25 -0.03
N PHE A 3 -2.59 7.31 -0.14
CA PHE A 3 -2.64 8.40 0.84
C PHE A 3 -3.88 8.22 1.70
N TRP A 4 -3.76 8.41 3.02
CA TRP A 4 -4.94 8.35 3.89
C TRP A 4 -4.79 9.23 5.13
N GLU A 5 -5.93 9.62 5.68
CA GLU A 5 -6.03 10.25 6.99
C GLU A 5 -6.54 9.18 7.96
N PRO A 6 -5.73 8.80 8.96
CA PRO A 6 -6.15 7.74 9.87
C PRO A 6 -7.32 8.18 10.75
N GLY A 7 -8.27 7.28 10.92
CA GLY A 7 -9.32 7.37 11.92
C GLY A 7 -8.98 6.45 13.09
N THR A 8 -9.98 5.73 13.58
CA THR A 8 -9.79 4.77 14.67
C THR A 8 -9.64 3.37 14.11
N TYR A 9 -8.52 2.72 14.40
CA TYR A 9 -8.27 1.34 14.00
C TYR A 9 -8.78 0.38 15.08
N ASP A 10 -9.31 -0.76 14.64
CA ASP A 10 -9.79 -1.82 15.51
C ASP A 10 -9.08 -3.15 15.20
N ALA A 11 -9.47 -4.21 15.90
CA ALA A 11 -8.85 -5.54 15.71
C ALA A 11 -9.05 -6.04 14.27
N GLU A 12 -10.20 -5.76 13.66
CA GLU A 12 -10.49 -6.16 12.28
C GLU A 12 -9.55 -5.46 11.29
N PHE A 13 -9.26 -4.17 11.51
CA PHE A 13 -8.29 -3.45 10.71
C PHE A 13 -6.93 -4.14 10.75
N HIS A 14 -6.43 -4.46 11.94
CA HIS A 14 -5.12 -5.08 12.09
C HIS A 14 -5.07 -6.46 11.48
N ARG A 15 -6.15 -7.23 11.59
CA ARG A 15 -6.26 -8.56 10.96
C ARG A 15 -6.17 -8.46 9.44
N LEU A 16 -6.97 -7.60 8.84
CA LEU A 16 -7.00 -7.42 7.38
C LEU A 16 -5.70 -6.82 6.87
N ASN A 17 -5.13 -5.87 7.59
CA ASN A 17 -3.87 -5.24 7.20
C ASN A 17 -2.73 -6.25 7.14
N ALA A 18 -2.64 -7.14 8.12
CA ALA A 18 -1.64 -8.21 8.13
C ALA A 18 -1.82 -9.18 6.97
N LEU A 19 -3.07 -9.56 6.67
CA LEU A 19 -3.37 -10.45 5.54
C LEU A 19 -3.06 -9.79 4.20
N ILE A 20 -3.34 -8.50 4.05
CA ILE A 20 -3.02 -7.74 2.84
C ILE A 20 -1.51 -7.69 2.62
N ASP A 21 -0.75 -7.47 3.69
CA ASP A 21 0.71 -7.47 3.62
C ASP A 21 1.24 -8.84 3.20
N ASP A 22 0.70 -9.91 3.74
CA ASP A 22 1.05 -11.28 3.35
C ASP A 22 0.75 -11.54 1.87
N VAL A 23 -0.39 -11.07 1.37
CA VAL A 23 -0.74 -11.19 -0.05
C VAL A 23 0.29 -10.46 -0.92
N ALA A 24 0.65 -9.23 -0.57
CA ALA A 24 1.65 -8.48 -1.31
C ALA A 24 2.98 -9.24 -1.36
N GLN A 25 3.45 -9.73 -0.22
CA GLN A 25 4.71 -10.47 -0.12
C GLN A 25 4.70 -11.78 -0.93
N SER A 26 3.52 -12.37 -1.15
CA SER A 26 3.39 -13.62 -1.89
C SER A 26 3.42 -13.45 -3.41
N LEU A 27 3.22 -12.24 -3.92
CA LEU A 27 3.14 -11.99 -5.35
C LEU A 27 4.53 -11.81 -5.97
N PRO A 28 4.89 -12.57 -7.01
CA PRO A 28 6.24 -12.52 -7.59
C PRO A 28 6.65 -11.16 -8.14
N GLY A 29 5.70 -10.33 -8.52
CA GLY A 29 5.97 -8.99 -9.06
C GLY A 29 6.06 -7.90 -8.01
N PHE A 30 5.90 -8.23 -6.72
CA PHE A 30 6.06 -7.26 -5.66
C PHE A 30 7.55 -6.97 -5.42
N LEU A 31 7.91 -5.69 -5.52
CA LEU A 31 9.32 -5.26 -5.39
C LEU A 31 9.64 -4.70 -4.01
N GLY A 32 8.66 -4.19 -3.30
CA GLY A 32 8.85 -3.62 -1.98
C GLY A 32 7.85 -2.52 -1.67
N ALA A 33 7.88 -2.05 -0.43
CA ALA A 33 7.00 -0.98 0.02
C ALA A 33 7.70 -0.13 1.07
N GLU A 34 7.23 1.10 1.20
CA GLU A 34 7.67 2.02 2.24
C GLU A 34 6.49 2.89 2.66
N SER A 35 6.53 3.37 3.89
CA SER A 35 5.47 4.21 4.44
C SER A 35 6.04 5.49 5.01
N TRP A 36 5.34 6.57 4.80
CA TRP A 36 5.70 7.90 5.27
C TRP A 36 4.50 8.56 5.94
N GLN A 37 4.75 9.55 6.75
CA GLN A 37 3.69 10.32 7.36
C GLN A 37 4.07 11.80 7.41
N SER A 38 3.05 12.67 7.48
CA SER A 38 3.25 14.09 7.72
C SER A 38 3.86 14.30 9.12
N PRO A 39 4.53 15.44 9.36
CA PRO A 39 5.19 15.69 10.64
C PRO A 39 4.27 15.56 11.85
N ASP A 40 2.99 15.91 11.71
CA ASP A 40 2.01 15.80 12.79
C ASP A 40 1.27 14.45 12.82
N GLY A 41 1.58 13.54 11.88
CA GLY A 41 0.96 12.23 11.78
C GLY A 41 -0.47 12.22 11.26
N SER A 42 -1.02 13.36 10.85
CA SER A 42 -2.41 13.46 10.39
C SER A 42 -2.64 12.84 9.01
N ARG A 43 -1.60 12.69 8.20
CA ARG A 43 -1.66 12.07 6.89
C ARG A 43 -0.55 11.05 6.74
N LYS A 44 -0.89 9.94 6.12
CA LYS A 44 0.04 8.84 5.85
C LYS A 44 0.05 8.52 4.37
N CYS A 45 1.16 7.96 3.91
CA CYS A 45 1.32 7.51 2.53
C CYS A 45 2.11 6.21 2.51
N ALA A 46 1.59 5.22 1.81
CA ALA A 46 2.31 3.98 1.52
C ALA A 46 2.63 3.93 0.03
N HIS A 47 3.90 3.67 -0.29
CA HIS A 47 4.35 3.44 -1.64
C HIS A 47 4.59 1.96 -1.82
N TYR A 48 3.88 1.35 -2.77
CA TYR A 48 4.09 -0.03 -3.16
C TYR A 48 4.70 -0.06 -4.55
N TYR A 49 5.76 -0.83 -4.71
CA TYR A 49 6.49 -0.96 -5.96
C TYR A 49 6.20 -2.33 -6.58
N TRP A 50 5.73 -2.32 -7.82
CA TRP A 50 5.31 -3.51 -8.55
C TRP A 50 6.07 -3.60 -9.87
N ARG A 51 6.40 -4.83 -10.29
CA ARG A 51 7.08 -5.06 -11.56
C ARG A 51 6.25 -4.59 -12.75
N ASP A 52 4.92 -4.77 -12.69
CA ASP A 52 4.00 -4.44 -13.77
C ASP A 52 2.61 -4.13 -13.23
N LEU A 53 1.77 -3.59 -14.12
CA LEU A 53 0.38 -3.26 -13.79
C LEU A 53 -0.45 -4.51 -13.48
N GLU A 54 -0.17 -5.63 -14.15
CA GLU A 54 -0.89 -6.88 -13.96
C GLU A 54 -0.75 -7.39 -12.52
N THR A 55 0.46 -7.35 -11.97
CA THR A 55 0.70 -7.73 -10.57
C THR A 55 -0.04 -6.81 -9.60
N LEU A 56 0.01 -5.50 -9.86
CA LEU A 56 -0.75 -4.53 -9.06
C LEU A 56 -2.24 -4.85 -9.09
N GLN A 57 -2.79 -5.16 -10.26
CA GLN A 57 -4.22 -5.49 -10.39
C GLN A 57 -4.57 -6.76 -9.64
N SER A 58 -3.70 -7.77 -9.67
CA SER A 58 -3.90 -9.01 -8.91
C SER A 58 -3.96 -8.74 -7.41
N PHE A 59 -3.10 -7.87 -6.90
CA PHE A 59 -3.12 -7.45 -5.52
C PHE A 59 -4.41 -6.69 -5.19
N SER A 60 -4.73 -5.68 -6.00
CA SER A 60 -5.88 -4.81 -5.78
C SER A 60 -7.21 -5.55 -5.82
N ASN A 61 -7.30 -6.60 -6.64
CA ASN A 61 -8.50 -7.41 -6.81
C ASN A 61 -8.54 -8.66 -5.93
N HIS A 62 -7.52 -8.88 -5.09
CA HIS A 62 -7.53 -10.01 -4.17
C HIS A 62 -8.69 -9.88 -3.18
N PRO A 63 -9.38 -10.99 -2.84
CA PRO A 63 -10.54 -10.94 -1.94
C PRO A 63 -10.30 -10.23 -0.62
N THR A 64 -9.13 -10.43 -0.01
CA THR A 64 -8.75 -9.76 1.24
C THR A 64 -8.69 -8.24 1.07
N HIS A 65 -8.11 -7.78 -0.04
CA HIS A 65 -8.02 -6.34 -0.34
C HIS A 65 -9.40 -5.75 -0.64
N LEU A 66 -10.25 -6.49 -1.33
CA LEU A 66 -11.62 -6.06 -1.60
C LEU A 66 -12.44 -5.94 -0.31
N GLU A 67 -12.23 -6.83 0.64
CA GLU A 67 -12.89 -6.75 1.95
C GLU A 67 -12.48 -5.49 2.69
N ALA A 68 -11.19 -5.15 2.70
CA ALA A 68 -10.71 -3.91 3.31
C ALA A 68 -11.31 -2.68 2.61
N LYS A 69 -11.43 -2.71 1.30
CA LYS A 69 -12.05 -1.61 0.54
C LYS A 69 -13.50 -1.38 0.94
N ARG A 70 -14.26 -2.44 1.22
CA ARG A 70 -15.66 -2.31 1.66
C ARG A 70 -15.78 -1.64 3.02
N GLN A 71 -14.77 -1.77 3.87
CA GLN A 71 -14.81 -1.32 5.26
C GLN A 71 -14.00 -0.06 5.53
N TYR A 72 -13.44 0.59 4.50
CA TYR A 72 -12.49 1.68 4.69
C TYR A 72 -13.02 2.83 5.55
N ALA A 73 -14.31 3.13 5.44
CA ALA A 73 -14.92 4.25 6.17
C ALA A 73 -14.90 4.05 7.69
N ARG A 74 -14.72 2.81 8.18
CA ARG A 74 -14.58 2.53 9.61
C ARG A 74 -13.23 3.00 10.16
N TRP A 75 -12.21 3.08 9.29
CA TRP A 75 -10.82 3.24 9.72
C TRP A 75 -10.14 4.51 9.21
N TYR A 76 -10.60 5.04 8.08
CA TYR A 76 -9.99 6.22 7.46
C TYR A 76 -10.98 7.38 7.43
N MET A 77 -10.48 8.58 7.72
CA MET A 77 -11.25 9.80 7.54
C MET A 77 -11.26 10.24 6.07
N GLY A 78 -10.29 9.80 5.29
CA GLY A 78 -10.20 10.03 3.86
C GLY A 78 -9.07 9.22 3.27
N TYR A 79 -9.13 8.98 1.96
CA TYR A 79 -8.05 8.30 1.25
C TYR A 79 -8.01 8.74 -0.20
N HIS A 80 -6.85 8.53 -0.83
CA HIS A 80 -6.67 8.75 -2.25
C HIS A 80 -5.57 7.82 -2.78
N ILE A 81 -5.79 7.26 -3.97
CA ILE A 81 -4.84 6.35 -4.59
C ILE A 81 -4.33 6.98 -5.88
N VAL A 82 -3.00 6.95 -6.07
CA VAL A 82 -2.36 7.37 -7.31
C VAL A 82 -1.55 6.19 -7.83
N ILE A 83 -1.81 5.79 -9.06
CA ILE A 83 -1.06 4.75 -9.75
C ILE A 83 -0.16 5.43 -10.76
N THR A 84 1.14 5.20 -10.67
CA THR A 84 2.14 5.83 -11.52
C THR A 84 3.03 4.77 -12.15
N GLU A 85 3.61 5.11 -13.28
CA GLU A 85 4.65 4.32 -13.91
C GLU A 85 6.00 4.98 -13.64
N VAL A 86 6.99 4.17 -13.25
CA VAL A 86 8.35 4.67 -13.03
C VAL A 86 9.03 4.78 -14.38
N LEU A 87 9.29 5.99 -14.81
CA LEU A 87 9.98 6.24 -16.08
C LEU A 87 11.50 6.14 -15.92
N ARG A 88 12.00 6.44 -14.74
CA ARG A 88 13.44 6.40 -14.43
C ARG A 88 13.62 6.21 -12.94
N SER A 89 14.61 5.40 -12.58
CA SER A 89 14.99 5.17 -11.18
C SER A 89 16.49 4.97 -11.11
N TYR A 90 17.16 5.73 -10.24
CA TYR A 90 18.60 5.59 -10.02
C TYR A 90 18.95 6.10 -8.63
N GLY A 91 20.02 5.59 -8.08
CA GLY A 91 20.51 5.97 -6.76
C GLY A 91 21.84 5.31 -6.47
N ASP A 92 22.26 5.32 -5.23
CA ASP A 92 23.54 4.74 -4.80
C ASP A 92 23.45 3.26 -4.40
N GLY A 93 22.28 2.65 -4.53
CA GLY A 93 22.07 1.24 -4.22
C GLY A 93 21.72 0.95 -2.76
N ASN A 94 21.64 1.96 -1.90
CA ASN A 94 21.33 1.77 -0.49
C ASN A 94 19.84 1.54 -0.20
N PHE A 95 19.00 1.58 -1.24
CA PHE A 95 17.57 1.28 -1.16
C PHE A 95 17.28 0.08 -2.06
N PRO A 96 17.42 -1.15 -1.54
CA PRO A 96 17.38 -2.36 -2.38
C PRO A 96 16.09 -2.53 -3.18
N HIS A 97 14.96 -2.12 -2.63
CA HIS A 97 13.65 -2.24 -3.28
C HIS A 97 13.45 -1.20 -4.42
N LEU A 98 14.39 -0.27 -4.57
CA LEU A 98 14.36 0.78 -5.59
C LEU A 98 15.42 0.61 -6.68
N THR A 99 16.16 -0.47 -6.67
CA THR A 99 17.23 -0.71 -7.65
C THR A 99 16.73 -1.16 -9.03
#